data_0b2a0e24e2ff1ed418afbea3bcbaaefd
#
_entry.id   0b2a0e24e2ff1ed418afbea3bcbaaefd
#
_cell.length_a   1.000
_cell.length_b   1.000
_cell.length_c   1.000
_cell.angle_alpha   90.00
_cell.angle_beta   90.00
_cell.angle_gamma   90.00
#
_symmetry.space_group_name_H-M   'P 1'
#
loop_
_entity.id
_entity.type
_entity.pdbx_description
1 polymer ?
#
loop_
_entity_poly.entity_id
_entity_poly.type
_entity_poly.pdbx_seq_one_letter_code
_entity_poly.pdbx_strand_id
1 'polypeptide(L)'
;MNTLKKLQFYMGKRKVLMPIALTLSGLSGLLSLMPFIFIWLIVRSLLLTGSVASGIPINVYAWWAVGTAVAGLVIYFAGLMLLHLAAFRVETNMRRTAMRKIMQMPLGFFDRNTSGQMRKIIDENASETHTFVAHLLPDLAGSFIAPLSVIILIFVFNWQLGLACLIPLTAAVFIMTRMNTTAQKAFQNEYLGAQEHMSSEAVEYVRGISVVKVFQQTIFSFKRFYDSIIAYRDLVTKYTLGWQKPMSLYTVAINSFAFLLVPVVILLIGNKSENIAPIITDMFLYVLITPVIATNVMKVMYLQQDMFLADQAISRVENLTSSEPLPIAENPEKITACDVTFENVSFAYPNAGQNAVDLSLIHI
;
A
#
# COMPACT_ATOMS: atom_id res chain seq x y z
N MET A 1 7.02 -11.42 -12.54
CA MET A 1 7.15 -10.04 -13.11
C MET A 1 6.92 -9.08 -11.96
N ASN A 2 7.71 -8.01 -11.78
CA ASN A 2 7.55 -7.11 -10.64
C ASN A 2 6.19 -6.40 -10.72
N THR A 3 5.46 -6.26 -9.62
CA THR A 3 4.14 -5.62 -9.49
C THR A 3 4.07 -4.28 -10.21
N LEU A 4 5.12 -3.45 -10.08
CA LEU A 4 5.21 -2.16 -10.79
C LEU A 4 5.22 -2.30 -12.33
N LYS A 5 5.86 -3.34 -12.88
CA LYS A 5 5.85 -3.60 -14.34
C LYS A 5 4.46 -4.01 -14.82
N LYS A 6 3.73 -4.80 -14.03
CA LYS A 6 2.35 -5.18 -14.34
C LYS A 6 1.43 -3.95 -14.34
N LEU A 7 1.58 -3.07 -13.34
CA LEU A 7 0.83 -1.81 -13.28
C LEU A 7 1.15 -0.89 -14.48
N GLN A 8 2.42 -0.75 -14.86
CA GLN A 8 2.82 0.02 -16.03
C GLN A 8 2.21 -0.51 -17.34
N PHE A 9 2.02 -1.82 -17.46
CA PHE A 9 1.31 -2.42 -18.59
C PHE A 9 -0.13 -1.89 -18.66
N TYR A 10 -0.86 -1.89 -17.53
CA TYR A 10 -2.23 -1.37 -17.47
C TYR A 10 -2.31 0.16 -17.60
N MET A 11 -1.25 0.92 -17.25
CA MET A 11 -1.19 2.38 -17.48
C MET A 11 -1.16 2.74 -18.97
N GLY A 12 -0.64 1.85 -19.83
CA GLY A 12 -0.52 2.08 -21.26
C GLY A 12 0.29 3.35 -21.57
N LYS A 13 -0.26 4.26 -22.39
CA LYS A 13 0.41 5.52 -22.76
C LYS A 13 0.66 6.46 -21.56
N ARG A 14 -0.12 6.32 -20.48
CA ARG A 14 0.02 7.16 -19.27
C ARG A 14 1.14 6.73 -18.31
N LYS A 15 1.88 5.66 -18.63
CA LYS A 15 3.03 5.21 -17.82
C LYS A 15 4.10 6.29 -17.61
N VAL A 16 4.18 7.28 -18.52
CA VAL A 16 5.11 8.42 -18.41
C VAL A 16 4.76 9.36 -17.26
N LEU A 17 3.50 9.40 -16.83
CA LEU A 17 3.07 10.23 -15.70
C LEU A 17 3.65 9.76 -14.37
N MET A 18 3.91 8.47 -14.23
CA MET A 18 4.43 7.87 -13.00
C MET A 18 5.81 8.43 -12.59
N PRO A 19 6.86 8.41 -13.41
CA PRO A 19 8.15 8.99 -13.02
C PRO A 19 8.06 10.50 -12.76
N ILE A 20 7.28 11.25 -13.54
CA ILE A 20 7.08 12.69 -13.32
C ILE A 20 6.42 12.94 -11.96
N ALA A 21 5.38 12.20 -11.63
CA ALA A 21 4.70 12.34 -10.35
C ALA A 21 5.59 11.94 -9.17
N LEU A 22 6.38 10.87 -9.29
CA LEU A 22 7.33 10.45 -8.26
C LEU A 22 8.43 11.51 -8.03
N THR A 23 8.93 12.15 -9.09
CA THR A 23 9.90 13.26 -8.94
C THR A 23 9.26 14.47 -8.26
N LEU A 24 8.03 14.83 -8.60
CA LEU A 24 7.30 15.90 -7.91
C LEU A 24 7.05 15.58 -6.44
N SER A 25 6.65 14.35 -6.13
CA SER A 25 6.46 13.91 -4.74
C SER A 25 7.79 13.93 -3.96
N GLY A 26 8.89 13.54 -4.58
CA GLY A 26 10.22 13.64 -3.98
C GLY A 26 10.63 15.08 -3.72
N LEU A 27 10.41 15.97 -4.68
CA LEU A 27 10.68 17.40 -4.52
C LEU A 27 9.82 18.02 -3.41
N SER A 28 8.55 17.65 -3.33
CA SER A 28 7.67 18.04 -2.23
C SER A 28 8.19 17.56 -0.89
N GLY A 29 8.71 16.32 -0.81
CA GLY A 29 9.35 15.78 0.40
C GLY A 29 10.55 16.63 0.87
N LEU A 30 11.37 17.13 -0.05
CA LEU A 30 12.46 18.07 0.26
C LEU A 30 11.91 19.42 0.75
N LEU A 31 10.94 19.99 0.03
CA LEU A 31 10.34 21.27 0.39
C LEU A 31 9.63 21.23 1.73
N SER A 32 9.10 20.10 2.14
CA SER A 32 8.45 19.92 3.45
C SER A 32 9.40 20.07 4.63
N LEU A 33 10.71 19.96 4.43
CA LEU A 33 11.74 20.17 5.46
C LEU A 33 12.16 21.63 5.57
N MET A 34 11.99 22.43 4.51
CA MET A 34 12.45 23.83 4.46
C MET A 34 11.81 24.72 5.54
N PRO A 35 10.51 24.62 5.87
CA PRO A 35 9.90 25.41 6.95
C PRO A 35 10.64 25.21 8.28
N PHE A 36 11.04 23.99 8.62
CA PHE A 36 11.77 23.71 9.87
C PHE A 36 13.16 24.38 9.89
N ILE A 37 13.83 24.43 8.75
CA ILE A 37 15.12 25.13 8.61
C ILE A 37 14.94 26.63 8.79
N PHE A 38 13.90 27.22 8.18
CA PHE A 38 13.61 28.66 8.35
C PHE A 38 13.20 29.00 9.77
N ILE A 39 12.41 28.15 10.45
CA ILE A 39 12.06 28.31 11.87
C ILE A 39 13.35 28.23 12.72
N TRP A 40 14.24 27.30 12.44
CA TRP A 40 15.55 27.22 13.11
C TRP A 40 16.37 28.51 12.92
N LEU A 41 16.41 29.07 11.70
CA LEU A 41 17.09 30.35 11.44
C LEU A 41 16.49 31.50 12.24
N ILE A 42 15.16 31.55 12.40
CA ILE A 42 14.47 32.52 13.24
C ILE A 42 14.92 32.38 14.70
N VAL A 43 14.82 31.16 15.26
CA VAL A 43 15.20 30.89 16.66
C VAL A 43 16.66 31.19 16.88
N ARG A 44 17.53 30.82 15.96
CA ARG A 44 18.97 31.11 16.02
C ARG A 44 19.26 32.59 16.02
N SER A 45 18.58 33.38 15.17
CA SER A 45 18.73 34.83 15.13
C SER A 45 18.32 35.50 16.44
N LEU A 46 17.23 35.02 17.05
CA LEU A 46 16.72 35.55 18.33
C LEU A 46 17.65 35.23 19.51
N LEU A 47 18.21 34.02 19.57
CA LEU A 47 19.02 33.56 20.71
C LEU A 47 20.49 34.00 20.65
N LEU A 48 21.06 34.08 19.45
CA LEU A 48 22.52 34.37 19.30
C LEU A 48 22.84 35.85 19.21
N THR A 49 21.98 36.67 18.66
CA THR A 49 22.35 38.03 18.29
C THR A 49 21.47 39.12 18.88
N GLY A 50 20.30 38.79 19.41
CA GLY A 50 19.34 39.82 19.84
C GLY A 50 18.96 40.79 18.70
N SER A 51 19.65 40.69 17.58
CA SER A 51 19.49 41.43 16.33
C SER A 51 19.89 40.55 15.13
N VAL A 52 19.45 40.90 13.96
CA VAL A 52 19.61 40.16 12.69
C VAL A 52 21.07 39.92 12.32
N ALA A 53 21.65 38.77 12.71
CA ALA A 53 23.07 38.45 12.42
C ALA A 53 23.39 38.35 10.94
N SER A 54 22.39 38.05 10.12
CA SER A 54 22.52 37.82 8.67
C SER A 54 22.15 39.02 7.82
N GLY A 55 21.76 40.16 8.41
CA GLY A 55 21.25 41.31 7.68
C GLY A 55 19.83 41.09 7.08
N ILE A 56 19.26 39.86 7.18
CA ILE A 56 17.92 39.53 6.68
C ILE A 56 16.91 39.65 7.83
N PRO A 57 15.85 40.43 7.68
CA PRO A 57 14.81 40.57 8.71
C PRO A 57 14.11 39.25 9.04
N ILE A 58 13.79 39.00 10.29
CA ILE A 58 13.13 37.77 10.77
C ILE A 58 11.82 37.47 10.04
N ASN A 59 11.05 38.52 9.71
CA ASN A 59 9.81 38.38 8.95
C ASN A 59 10.02 37.77 7.56
N VAL A 60 11.17 37.96 6.93
CA VAL A 60 11.49 37.34 5.64
C VAL A 60 11.63 35.83 5.80
N TYR A 61 12.32 35.36 6.84
CA TYR A 61 12.40 33.91 7.11
C TYR A 61 11.02 33.31 7.41
N ALA A 62 10.13 34.03 8.10
CA ALA A 62 8.77 33.59 8.35
C ALA A 62 7.99 33.44 7.03
N TRP A 63 8.09 34.41 6.10
CA TRP A 63 7.46 34.31 4.80
C TRP A 63 8.05 33.20 3.93
N TRP A 64 9.37 32.96 4.01
CA TRP A 64 10.00 31.82 3.33
C TRP A 64 9.51 30.49 3.90
N ALA A 65 9.33 30.36 5.21
CA ALA A 65 8.78 29.16 5.83
C ALA A 65 7.37 28.85 5.31
N VAL A 66 6.50 29.85 5.30
CA VAL A 66 5.14 29.71 4.75
C VAL A 66 5.15 29.43 3.24
N GLY A 67 5.95 30.19 2.50
CA GLY A 67 6.06 30.04 1.04
C GLY A 67 6.52 28.64 0.62
N THR A 68 7.54 28.10 1.29
CA THR A 68 8.04 26.74 0.99
C THR A 68 7.07 25.64 1.43
N ALA A 69 6.32 25.83 2.54
CA ALA A 69 5.27 24.92 2.95
C ALA A 69 4.15 24.86 1.90
N VAL A 70 3.66 26.03 1.45
CA VAL A 70 2.62 26.11 0.43
C VAL A 70 3.12 25.55 -0.91
N ALA A 71 4.34 25.90 -1.33
CA ALA A 71 4.93 25.38 -2.57
C ALA A 71 5.06 23.85 -2.52
N GLY A 72 5.53 23.29 -1.40
CA GLY A 72 5.60 21.86 -1.19
C GLY A 72 4.24 21.17 -1.32
N LEU A 73 3.19 21.75 -0.70
CA LEU A 73 1.83 21.24 -0.79
C LEU A 73 1.29 21.27 -2.24
N VAL A 74 1.49 22.37 -2.96
CA VAL A 74 1.04 22.51 -4.36
C VAL A 74 1.75 21.50 -5.27
N ILE A 75 3.06 21.31 -5.09
CA ILE A 75 3.83 20.35 -5.88
C ILE A 75 3.41 18.91 -5.55
N TYR A 76 3.16 18.60 -4.28
CA TYR A 76 2.63 17.29 -3.88
C TYR A 76 1.28 17.03 -4.54
N PHE A 77 0.37 18.01 -4.48
CA PHE A 77 -0.95 17.92 -5.09
C PHE A 77 -0.86 17.70 -6.61
N ALA A 78 0.04 18.41 -7.29
CA ALA A 78 0.27 18.21 -8.73
C ALA A 78 0.75 16.77 -9.02
N GLY A 79 1.70 16.24 -8.26
CA GLY A 79 2.16 14.85 -8.37
C GLY A 79 1.04 13.84 -8.12
N LEU A 80 0.23 14.07 -7.07
CA LEU A 80 -0.93 13.26 -6.73
C LEU A 80 -1.94 13.22 -7.88
N MET A 81 -2.27 14.36 -8.48
CA MET A 81 -3.20 14.44 -9.62
C MET A 81 -2.71 13.67 -10.83
N LEU A 82 -1.41 13.72 -11.15
CA LEU A 82 -0.83 12.94 -12.24
C LEU A 82 -0.97 11.43 -11.99
N LEU A 83 -0.78 10.98 -10.75
CA LEU A 83 -0.96 9.57 -10.41
C LEU A 83 -2.42 9.15 -10.39
N HIS A 84 -3.35 10.01 -9.98
CA HIS A 84 -4.78 9.73 -10.14
C HIS A 84 -5.16 9.52 -11.60
N LEU A 85 -4.65 10.36 -12.53
CA LEU A 85 -4.88 10.17 -13.96
C LEU A 85 -4.32 8.83 -14.49
N ALA A 86 -3.19 8.38 -13.96
CA ALA A 86 -2.63 7.06 -14.29
C ALA A 86 -3.44 5.94 -13.64
N ALA A 87 -3.86 6.08 -12.38
CA ALA A 87 -4.64 5.11 -11.62
C ALA A 87 -5.99 4.81 -12.26
N PHE A 88 -6.75 5.85 -12.65
CA PHE A 88 -8.00 5.67 -13.41
C PHE A 88 -7.78 4.89 -14.71
N ARG A 89 -6.61 5.05 -15.34
CA ARG A 89 -6.29 4.29 -16.55
C ARG A 89 -5.99 2.83 -16.24
N VAL A 90 -5.26 2.56 -15.16
CA VAL A 90 -5.01 1.19 -14.67
C VAL A 90 -6.33 0.49 -14.39
N GLU A 91 -7.17 1.09 -13.59
CA GLU A 91 -8.48 0.55 -13.20
C GLU A 91 -9.36 0.25 -14.42
N THR A 92 -9.52 1.21 -15.33
CA THR A 92 -10.30 1.04 -16.56
C THR A 92 -9.73 -0.04 -17.47
N ASN A 93 -8.41 -0.06 -17.67
CA ASN A 93 -7.77 -1.05 -18.54
C ASN A 93 -7.79 -2.44 -17.93
N MET A 94 -7.68 -2.57 -16.61
CA MET A 94 -7.77 -3.84 -15.91
C MET A 94 -9.16 -4.46 -16.09
N ARG A 95 -10.23 -3.68 -15.82
CA ARG A 95 -11.61 -4.12 -16.08
C ARG A 95 -11.83 -4.50 -17.54
N ARG A 96 -11.38 -3.64 -18.46
CA ARG A 96 -11.55 -3.87 -19.91
C ARG A 96 -10.82 -5.12 -20.38
N THR A 97 -9.59 -5.35 -19.91
CA THR A 97 -8.80 -6.53 -20.28
C THR A 97 -9.43 -7.80 -19.71
N ALA A 98 -9.87 -7.76 -18.44
CA ALA A 98 -10.55 -8.88 -17.81
C ALA A 98 -11.85 -9.23 -18.55
N MET A 99 -12.70 -8.25 -18.82
CA MET A 99 -13.97 -8.48 -19.53
C MET A 99 -13.75 -9.03 -20.95
N ARG A 100 -12.77 -8.52 -21.70
CA ARG A 100 -12.46 -9.04 -23.03
C ARG A 100 -12.02 -10.51 -22.98
N LYS A 101 -11.20 -10.89 -22.00
CA LYS A 101 -10.78 -12.27 -21.83
C LYS A 101 -11.95 -13.18 -21.44
N ILE A 102 -12.80 -12.72 -20.50
CA ILE A 102 -13.98 -13.48 -20.07
C ILE A 102 -14.94 -13.73 -21.23
N MET A 103 -15.13 -12.77 -22.13
CA MET A 103 -15.99 -12.96 -23.34
C MET A 103 -15.45 -14.01 -24.31
N GLN A 104 -14.19 -14.41 -24.19
CA GLN A 104 -13.56 -15.46 -25.01
C GLN A 104 -13.53 -16.82 -24.29
N MET A 105 -14.04 -16.91 -23.04
CA MET A 105 -14.01 -18.15 -22.28
C MET A 105 -15.09 -19.14 -22.75
N PRO A 106 -14.84 -20.45 -22.62
CA PRO A 106 -15.83 -21.47 -22.91
C PRO A 106 -17.01 -21.43 -21.92
N LEU A 107 -18.18 -21.93 -22.33
CA LEU A 107 -19.39 -21.94 -21.50
C LEU A 107 -19.17 -22.59 -20.12
N GLY A 108 -18.43 -23.70 -20.06
CA GLY A 108 -18.11 -24.38 -18.80
C GLY A 108 -17.31 -23.53 -17.80
N PHE A 109 -16.71 -22.42 -18.23
CA PHE A 109 -16.10 -21.44 -17.33
C PHE A 109 -17.18 -20.75 -16.46
N PHE A 110 -18.34 -20.44 -17.04
CA PHE A 110 -19.44 -19.73 -16.37
C PHE A 110 -20.22 -20.64 -15.42
N ASP A 111 -20.15 -21.97 -15.59
CA ASP A 111 -20.73 -22.93 -14.63
C ASP A 111 -19.98 -22.92 -13.29
N ARG A 112 -18.65 -22.64 -13.34
CA ARG A 112 -17.80 -22.61 -12.16
C ARG A 112 -17.67 -21.21 -11.52
N ASN A 113 -17.88 -20.17 -12.32
CA ASN A 113 -17.70 -18.77 -11.92
C ASN A 113 -19.00 -17.99 -12.08
N THR A 114 -19.67 -17.71 -11.00
CA THR A 114 -20.91 -16.92 -11.05
C THR A 114 -20.65 -15.49 -11.47
N SER A 115 -21.60 -14.84 -12.12
CA SER A 115 -21.49 -13.45 -12.56
C SER A 115 -21.21 -12.48 -11.42
N GLY A 116 -21.82 -12.71 -10.25
CA GLY A 116 -21.60 -11.91 -9.05
C GLY A 116 -20.17 -12.05 -8.50
N GLN A 117 -19.62 -13.27 -8.50
CA GLN A 117 -18.24 -13.52 -8.08
C GLN A 117 -17.24 -12.88 -9.04
N MET A 118 -17.42 -13.05 -10.35
CA MET A 118 -16.55 -12.43 -11.35
C MET A 118 -16.55 -10.91 -11.24
N ARG A 119 -17.73 -10.30 -11.13
CA ARG A 119 -17.89 -8.86 -10.94
C ARG A 119 -17.14 -8.40 -9.69
N LYS A 120 -17.34 -9.07 -8.56
CA LYS A 120 -16.68 -8.75 -7.29
C LYS A 120 -15.16 -8.79 -7.45
N ILE A 121 -14.62 -9.88 -8.00
CA ILE A 121 -13.16 -10.02 -8.20
C ILE A 121 -12.62 -8.90 -9.08
N ILE A 122 -13.28 -8.56 -10.18
CA ILE A 122 -12.78 -7.54 -11.11
C ILE A 122 -12.90 -6.15 -10.50
N ASP A 123 -14.05 -5.80 -9.93
CA ASP A 123 -14.30 -4.42 -9.45
C ASP A 123 -13.50 -4.10 -8.19
N GLU A 124 -13.48 -4.99 -7.19
CA GLU A 124 -12.74 -4.77 -5.95
C GLU A 124 -11.23 -4.69 -6.22
N ASN A 125 -10.67 -5.65 -6.97
CA ASN A 125 -9.23 -5.66 -7.21
C ASN A 125 -8.78 -4.54 -8.17
N ALA A 126 -9.61 -4.11 -9.12
CA ALA A 126 -9.30 -2.92 -9.91
C ALA A 126 -9.29 -1.65 -9.05
N SER A 127 -10.20 -1.53 -8.07
CA SER A 127 -10.21 -0.42 -7.11
C SER A 127 -9.00 -0.44 -6.17
N GLU A 128 -8.59 -1.61 -5.69
CA GLU A 128 -7.38 -1.75 -4.87
C GLU A 128 -6.11 -1.31 -5.62
N THR A 129 -5.98 -1.68 -6.91
CA THR A 129 -4.87 -1.20 -7.74
C THR A 129 -4.91 0.31 -7.96
N HIS A 130 -6.10 0.92 -8.06
CA HIS A 130 -6.25 2.37 -8.11
C HIS A 130 -5.72 3.02 -6.83
N THR A 131 -6.16 2.54 -5.67
CA THR A 131 -5.72 3.05 -4.36
C THR A 131 -4.20 3.01 -4.21
N PHE A 132 -3.59 1.90 -4.60
CA PHE A 132 -2.14 1.76 -4.57
C PHE A 132 -1.43 2.79 -5.46
N VAL A 133 -1.86 2.93 -6.71
CA VAL A 133 -1.22 3.85 -7.68
C VAL A 133 -1.48 5.30 -7.32
N ALA A 134 -2.70 5.65 -6.93
CA ALA A 134 -3.10 7.02 -6.69
C ALA A 134 -2.56 7.61 -5.37
N HIS A 135 -2.53 6.82 -4.31
CA HIS A 135 -2.25 7.30 -2.95
C HIS A 135 -0.93 6.77 -2.39
N LEU A 136 -0.64 5.47 -2.56
CA LEU A 136 0.53 4.88 -1.92
C LEU A 136 1.84 5.15 -2.68
N LEU A 137 1.82 5.15 -4.01
CA LEU A 137 3.02 5.46 -4.80
C LEU A 137 3.57 6.89 -4.60
N PRO A 138 2.74 7.95 -4.57
CA PRO A 138 3.27 9.30 -4.32
C PRO A 138 3.86 9.41 -2.92
N ASP A 139 3.21 8.81 -1.92
CA ASP A 139 3.70 8.81 -0.54
C ASP A 139 5.06 8.13 -0.39
N LEU A 140 5.33 7.11 -1.21
CA LEU A 140 6.60 6.40 -1.20
C LEU A 140 7.80 7.29 -1.55
N ALA A 141 7.72 8.04 -2.63
CA ALA A 141 8.84 8.88 -3.07
C ALA A 141 9.23 9.90 -1.98
N GLY A 142 8.22 10.55 -1.37
CA GLY A 142 8.43 11.45 -0.24
C GLY A 142 9.00 10.74 0.99
N SER A 143 8.49 9.55 1.30
CA SER A 143 8.89 8.78 2.49
C SER A 143 10.32 8.24 2.45
N PHE A 144 10.91 8.07 1.27
CA PHE A 144 12.33 7.74 1.13
C PHE A 144 13.21 8.99 1.12
N ILE A 145 12.80 10.05 0.42
CA ILE A 145 13.59 11.26 0.25
C ILE A 145 13.69 12.05 1.55
N ALA A 146 12.61 12.17 2.33
CA ALA A 146 12.63 12.94 3.56
C ALA A 146 13.60 12.38 4.63
N PRO A 147 13.61 11.08 5.00
CA PRO A 147 14.61 10.55 5.93
C PRO A 147 16.04 10.66 5.40
N LEU A 148 16.26 10.42 4.10
CA LEU A 148 17.58 10.57 3.49
C LEU A 148 18.08 12.01 3.62
N SER A 149 17.22 12.99 3.38
CA SER A 149 17.54 14.41 3.51
C SER A 149 17.83 14.79 4.96
N VAL A 150 17.10 14.23 5.91
CA VAL A 150 17.36 14.46 7.34
C VAL A 150 18.69 13.85 7.75
N ILE A 151 19.08 12.68 7.26
CA ILE A 151 20.41 12.11 7.51
C ILE A 151 21.51 13.05 7.00
N ILE A 152 21.34 13.67 5.83
CA ILE A 152 22.27 14.67 5.32
C ILE A 152 22.31 15.90 6.24
N LEU A 153 21.14 16.41 6.64
CA LEU A 153 21.03 17.58 7.54
C LEU A 153 21.71 17.34 8.90
N ILE A 154 21.63 16.12 9.43
CA ILE A 154 22.30 15.70 10.66
C ILE A 154 23.81 16.04 10.62
N PHE A 155 24.49 15.80 9.52
CA PHE A 155 25.91 16.08 9.40
C PHE A 155 26.22 17.55 9.09
N VAL A 156 25.26 18.29 8.51
CA VAL A 156 25.42 19.70 8.15
C VAL A 156 25.32 20.63 9.37
N PHE A 157 24.42 20.33 10.31
CA PHE A 157 24.19 21.22 11.47
C PHE A 157 25.10 20.88 12.65
N ASN A 158 24.81 19.80 13.34
CA ASN A 158 25.61 19.37 14.49
C ASN A 158 25.74 17.86 14.50
N TRP A 159 26.90 17.35 14.07
CA TRP A 159 27.13 15.92 13.93
C TRP A 159 27.00 15.14 15.25
N GLN A 160 27.30 15.76 16.41
CA GLN A 160 27.22 15.11 17.72
C GLN A 160 25.77 14.86 18.13
N LEU A 161 24.90 15.86 17.96
CA LEU A 161 23.46 15.72 18.15
C LEU A 161 22.86 14.78 17.09
N GLY A 162 23.38 14.86 15.87
CA GLY A 162 22.99 13.98 14.79
C GLY A 162 23.26 12.51 15.07
N LEU A 163 24.45 12.18 15.58
CA LEU A 163 24.77 10.80 15.99
C LEU A 163 23.84 10.32 17.11
N ALA A 164 23.48 11.19 18.07
CA ALA A 164 22.52 10.85 19.09
C ALA A 164 21.15 10.49 18.50
N CYS A 165 20.70 11.19 17.44
CA CYS A 165 19.47 10.89 16.71
C CYS A 165 19.56 9.60 15.88
N LEU A 166 20.72 9.20 15.39
CA LEU A 166 20.89 7.96 14.62
C LEU A 166 20.69 6.71 15.48
N ILE A 167 20.95 6.77 16.78
CA ILE A 167 20.79 5.61 17.68
C ILE A 167 19.33 5.12 17.69
N PRO A 168 18.33 5.95 18.05
CA PRO A 168 16.93 5.51 18.04
C PRO A 168 16.41 5.18 16.63
N LEU A 169 16.90 5.90 15.61
CA LEU A 169 16.53 5.62 14.23
C LEU A 169 17.03 4.24 13.78
N THR A 170 18.29 3.93 14.01
CA THR A 170 18.86 2.61 13.66
C THR A 170 18.22 1.49 14.47
N ALA A 171 17.92 1.72 15.75
CA ALA A 171 17.18 0.76 16.57
C ALA A 171 15.76 0.52 16.01
N ALA A 172 15.03 1.57 15.65
CA ALA A 172 13.70 1.46 15.06
C ALA A 172 13.73 0.71 13.71
N VAL A 173 14.66 1.05 12.81
CA VAL A 173 14.84 0.37 11.53
C VAL A 173 15.23 -1.10 11.74
N PHE A 174 16.12 -1.40 12.69
CA PHE A 174 16.49 -2.78 13.03
C PHE A 174 15.28 -3.60 13.53
N ILE A 175 14.49 -3.05 14.45
CA ILE A 175 13.26 -3.69 14.93
C ILE A 175 12.30 -3.92 13.76
N MET A 176 12.10 -2.90 12.91
CA MET A 176 11.23 -2.97 11.74
C MET A 176 11.66 -4.10 10.78
N THR A 177 12.96 -4.26 10.50
CA THR A 177 13.46 -5.33 9.62
C THR A 177 13.24 -6.71 10.22
N ARG A 178 13.31 -6.84 11.56
CA ARG A 178 13.02 -8.09 12.29
C ARG A 178 11.53 -8.43 12.30
N MET A 179 10.65 -7.43 12.22
CA MET A 179 9.21 -7.63 12.12
C MET A 179 8.78 -8.15 10.74
N ASN A 180 9.46 -7.73 9.67
CA ASN A 180 9.15 -8.08 8.27
C ASN A 180 9.78 -9.44 7.88
N THR A 181 9.23 -10.53 8.40
CA THR A 181 9.72 -11.89 8.14
C THR A 181 8.82 -12.67 7.18
N THR A 182 9.31 -13.81 6.68
CA THR A 182 8.51 -14.76 5.86
C THR A 182 7.27 -15.25 6.62
N ALA A 183 7.35 -15.38 7.94
CA ALA A 183 6.24 -15.74 8.81
C ALA A 183 5.09 -14.70 8.74
N GLN A 184 5.42 -13.45 8.57
CA GLN A 184 4.44 -12.37 8.38
C GLN A 184 3.61 -12.55 7.10
N LYS A 185 4.24 -12.89 6.00
CA LYS A 185 3.54 -13.12 4.72
C LYS A 185 2.65 -14.36 4.79
N ALA A 186 3.12 -15.42 5.44
CA ALA A 186 2.32 -16.63 5.65
C ALA A 186 1.08 -16.32 6.50
N PHE A 187 1.24 -15.57 7.58
CA PHE A 187 0.12 -15.12 8.40
C PHE A 187 -0.87 -14.26 7.63
N GLN A 188 -0.39 -13.33 6.80
CA GLN A 188 -1.27 -12.48 6.00
C GLN A 188 -2.18 -13.29 5.06
N ASN A 189 -1.64 -14.35 4.44
CA ASN A 189 -2.43 -15.26 3.62
C ASN A 189 -3.46 -16.02 4.45
N GLU A 190 -3.09 -16.50 5.62
CA GLU A 190 -3.98 -17.20 6.55
C GLU A 190 -5.11 -16.27 7.05
N TYR A 191 -4.76 -15.02 7.39
CA TYR A 191 -5.70 -14.00 7.80
C TYR A 191 -6.74 -13.70 6.71
N LEU A 192 -6.28 -13.47 5.46
CA LEU A 192 -7.19 -13.21 4.34
C LEU A 192 -8.07 -14.43 4.05
N GLY A 193 -7.53 -15.64 4.10
CA GLY A 193 -8.30 -16.87 3.93
C GLY A 193 -9.37 -17.05 5.01
N ALA A 194 -9.02 -16.80 6.27
CA ALA A 194 -9.98 -16.88 7.39
C ALA A 194 -11.08 -15.82 7.28
N GLN A 195 -10.75 -14.61 6.83
CA GLN A 195 -11.72 -13.54 6.58
C GLN A 195 -12.67 -13.90 5.43
N GLU A 196 -12.16 -14.45 4.33
CA GLU A 196 -12.97 -14.88 3.20
C GLU A 196 -13.92 -16.03 3.60
N HIS A 197 -13.41 -17.01 4.36
CA HIS A 197 -14.23 -18.11 4.88
C HIS A 197 -15.35 -17.60 5.78
N MET A 198 -15.05 -16.74 6.75
CA MET A 198 -16.02 -16.15 7.64
C MET A 198 -17.08 -15.33 6.86
N SER A 199 -16.66 -14.56 5.85
CA SER A 199 -17.56 -13.79 4.99
C SER A 199 -18.49 -14.70 4.18
N SER A 200 -17.99 -15.82 3.66
CA SER A 200 -18.79 -16.82 2.94
C SER A 200 -19.87 -17.44 3.83
N GLU A 201 -19.48 -17.89 5.04
CA GLU A 201 -20.42 -18.46 6.00
C GLU A 201 -21.47 -17.42 6.48
N ALA A 202 -21.08 -16.14 6.60
CA ALA A 202 -22.00 -15.06 6.91
C ALA A 202 -23.07 -14.87 5.80
N VAL A 203 -22.67 -14.93 4.53
CA VAL A 203 -23.60 -14.85 3.40
C VAL A 203 -24.57 -16.03 3.40
N GLU A 204 -24.08 -17.24 3.66
CA GLU A 204 -24.96 -18.42 3.79
C GLU A 204 -25.94 -18.29 4.95
N TYR A 205 -25.49 -17.77 6.11
CA TYR A 205 -26.36 -17.49 7.24
C TYR A 205 -27.46 -16.50 6.88
N VAL A 206 -27.12 -15.39 6.21
CA VAL A 206 -28.11 -14.39 5.77
C VAL A 206 -29.11 -14.97 4.78
N ARG A 207 -28.65 -15.81 3.84
CA ARG A 207 -29.56 -16.51 2.89
C ARG A 207 -30.51 -17.48 3.60
N GLY A 208 -30.04 -18.15 4.66
CA GLY A 208 -30.81 -19.06 5.48
C GLY A 208 -31.63 -18.41 6.59
N ILE A 209 -31.63 -17.08 6.73
CA ILE A 209 -32.20 -16.37 7.89
C ILE A 209 -33.71 -16.62 8.06
N SER A 210 -34.45 -16.82 6.98
CA SER A 210 -35.87 -17.14 7.01
C SER A 210 -36.12 -18.48 7.72
N VAL A 211 -35.31 -19.49 7.40
CA VAL A 211 -35.35 -20.83 8.03
C VAL A 211 -34.99 -20.72 9.52
N VAL A 212 -33.92 -20.01 9.81
CA VAL A 212 -33.46 -19.77 11.19
C VAL A 212 -34.58 -19.12 12.04
N LYS A 213 -35.27 -18.12 11.49
CA LYS A 213 -36.39 -17.44 12.18
C LYS A 213 -37.60 -18.32 12.37
N VAL A 214 -38.01 -19.09 11.37
CA VAL A 214 -39.14 -19.98 11.46
C VAL A 214 -38.97 -21.04 12.55
N PHE A 215 -37.74 -21.58 12.65
CA PHE A 215 -37.40 -22.61 13.65
C PHE A 215 -36.87 -22.01 14.97
N GLN A 216 -36.94 -20.69 15.16
CA GLN A 216 -36.45 -19.96 16.34
C GLN A 216 -35.02 -20.34 16.76
N GLN A 217 -34.17 -20.62 15.78
CA GLN A 217 -32.79 -21.01 16.02
C GLN A 217 -31.93 -19.77 16.28
N THR A 218 -30.83 -19.97 17.03
CA THR A 218 -29.81 -18.94 17.30
C THR A 218 -28.61 -19.10 16.39
N ILE A 219 -27.67 -18.13 16.40
CA ILE A 219 -26.40 -18.21 15.67
C ILE A 219 -25.58 -19.44 16.07
N PHE A 220 -25.72 -19.92 17.33
CA PHE A 220 -25.05 -21.14 17.78
C PHE A 220 -25.56 -22.39 17.07
N SER A 221 -26.80 -22.39 16.58
CA SER A 221 -27.35 -23.50 15.79
C SER A 221 -26.76 -23.50 14.38
N PHE A 222 -26.31 -22.35 13.87
CA PHE A 222 -25.56 -22.25 12.62
C PHE A 222 -24.05 -22.43 12.88
N LYS A 223 -23.72 -23.63 13.31
CA LYS A 223 -22.42 -23.98 13.88
C LYS A 223 -21.23 -23.55 13.00
N ARG A 224 -21.32 -23.75 11.68
CA ARG A 224 -20.25 -23.41 10.73
C ARG A 224 -19.89 -21.92 10.78
N PHE A 225 -20.88 -21.04 10.80
CA PHE A 225 -20.65 -19.59 10.90
C PHE A 225 -20.07 -19.22 12.27
N TYR A 226 -20.61 -19.78 13.36
CA TYR A 226 -20.07 -19.55 14.70
C TYR A 226 -18.61 -19.99 14.81
N ASP A 227 -18.30 -21.20 14.35
CA ASP A 227 -16.94 -21.76 14.39
C ASP A 227 -15.97 -20.90 13.53
N SER A 228 -16.40 -20.36 12.40
CA SER A 228 -15.60 -19.48 11.56
C SER A 228 -15.28 -18.14 12.26
N ILE A 229 -16.24 -17.56 12.99
CA ILE A 229 -16.01 -16.37 13.82
C ILE A 229 -14.98 -16.63 14.91
N ILE A 230 -15.11 -17.76 15.61
CA ILE A 230 -14.18 -18.13 16.67
C ILE A 230 -12.77 -18.37 16.13
N ALA A 231 -12.65 -19.12 15.03
CA ALA A 231 -11.37 -19.36 14.38
C ALA A 231 -10.70 -18.04 13.92
N TYR A 232 -11.46 -17.14 13.31
CA TYR A 232 -10.96 -15.82 12.92
C TYR A 232 -10.51 -14.99 14.14
N ARG A 233 -11.34 -14.95 15.21
CA ARG A 233 -11.00 -14.27 16.46
C ARG A 233 -9.68 -14.78 17.04
N ASP A 234 -9.51 -16.10 17.14
CA ASP A 234 -8.35 -16.72 17.77
C ASP A 234 -7.08 -16.45 16.94
N LEU A 235 -7.19 -16.51 15.60
CA LEU A 235 -6.13 -16.18 14.69
C LEU A 235 -5.68 -14.71 14.87
N VAL A 236 -6.63 -13.78 14.83
CA VAL A 236 -6.36 -12.33 14.98
C VAL A 236 -5.78 -12.01 16.35
N THR A 237 -6.33 -12.62 17.41
CA THR A 237 -5.84 -12.41 18.77
C THR A 237 -4.39 -12.88 18.91
N LYS A 238 -4.09 -14.09 18.46
CA LYS A 238 -2.73 -14.66 18.48
C LYS A 238 -1.74 -13.77 17.74
N TYR A 239 -2.14 -13.28 16.59
CA TYR A 239 -1.31 -12.37 15.79
C TYR A 239 -1.08 -11.03 16.49
N THR A 240 -2.15 -10.37 16.92
CA THR A 240 -2.06 -9.05 17.58
C THR A 240 -1.19 -9.09 18.82
N LEU A 241 -1.37 -10.12 19.65
CA LEU A 241 -0.55 -10.31 20.85
C LEU A 241 0.92 -10.62 20.49
N GLY A 242 1.17 -11.38 19.42
CA GLY A 242 2.52 -11.63 18.91
C GLY A 242 3.23 -10.35 18.44
N TRP A 243 2.47 -9.41 17.86
CA TRP A 243 2.98 -8.14 17.38
C TRP A 243 3.12 -7.05 18.42
N GLN A 244 2.44 -7.17 19.55
CA GLN A 244 2.39 -6.16 20.60
C GLN A 244 3.78 -5.75 21.08
N LYS A 245 4.63 -6.72 21.43
CA LYS A 245 5.99 -6.42 21.96
C LYS A 245 6.89 -5.74 20.92
N PRO A 246 7.10 -6.29 19.70
CA PRO A 246 7.95 -5.65 18.72
C PRO A 246 7.41 -4.28 18.28
N MET A 247 6.09 -4.11 18.14
CA MET A 247 5.50 -2.83 17.77
C MET A 247 5.64 -1.79 18.88
N SER A 248 5.49 -2.17 20.15
CA SER A 248 5.74 -1.29 21.29
C SER A 248 7.21 -0.85 21.34
N LEU A 249 8.15 -1.79 21.16
CA LEU A 249 9.58 -1.45 21.10
C LEU A 249 9.91 -0.52 19.94
N TYR A 250 9.35 -0.78 18.75
CA TYR A 250 9.50 0.11 17.61
C TYR A 250 8.98 1.51 17.91
N THR A 251 7.76 1.61 18.48
CA THR A 251 7.13 2.90 18.82
C THR A 251 7.94 3.68 19.85
N VAL A 252 8.45 3.01 20.87
CA VAL A 252 9.34 3.63 21.86
C VAL A 252 10.64 4.09 21.18
N ALA A 253 11.28 3.23 20.39
CA ALA A 253 12.53 3.57 19.71
C ALA A 253 12.36 4.80 18.80
N ILE A 254 11.35 4.80 17.92
CA ILE A 254 11.15 5.88 16.95
C ILE A 254 10.72 7.21 17.58
N ASN A 255 10.20 7.20 18.80
CA ASN A 255 9.80 8.42 19.53
C ASN A 255 10.80 8.82 20.64
N SER A 256 11.89 8.08 20.84
CA SER A 256 12.85 8.34 21.91
C SER A 256 13.95 9.36 21.58
N PHE A 257 13.88 10.02 20.41
CA PHE A 257 14.87 11.02 20.01
C PHE A 257 15.10 12.11 21.08
N ALA A 258 14.03 12.74 21.58
CA ALA A 258 14.14 13.80 22.56
C ALA A 258 14.80 13.33 23.87
N PHE A 259 14.52 12.08 24.30
CA PHE A 259 15.12 11.50 25.50
C PHE A 259 16.62 11.27 25.38
N LEU A 260 17.14 11.04 24.18
CA LEU A 260 18.57 10.89 23.95
C LEU A 260 19.26 12.24 23.67
N LEU A 261 18.56 13.18 23.04
CA LEU A 261 19.11 14.52 22.77
C LEU A 261 19.40 15.30 24.05
N VAL A 262 18.50 15.28 25.03
CA VAL A 262 18.64 16.07 26.27
C VAL A 262 19.91 15.71 27.05
N PRO A 263 20.23 14.44 27.38
CA PRO A 263 21.48 14.08 28.03
C PRO A 263 22.73 14.49 27.23
N VAL A 264 22.70 14.30 25.90
CA VAL A 264 23.83 14.66 25.04
C VAL A 264 24.04 16.17 25.03
N VAL A 265 22.99 16.95 24.98
CA VAL A 265 23.05 18.43 25.09
C VAL A 265 23.63 18.85 26.44
N ILE A 266 23.21 18.25 27.55
CA ILE A 266 23.76 18.54 28.88
C ILE A 266 25.27 18.26 28.93
N LEU A 267 25.72 17.12 28.38
CA LEU A 267 27.13 16.76 28.29
C LEU A 267 27.92 17.74 27.42
N LEU A 268 27.36 18.19 26.29
CA LEU A 268 28.02 19.15 25.40
C LEU A 268 28.13 20.54 26.04
N ILE A 269 27.13 20.97 26.77
CA ILE A 269 27.16 22.24 27.53
C ILE A 269 28.20 22.17 28.67
N GLY A 270 28.24 21.03 29.39
CA GLY A 270 29.23 20.85 30.47
C GLY A 270 30.68 20.89 30.00
N ASN A 271 30.96 20.47 28.76
CA ASN A 271 32.29 20.49 28.17
C ASN A 271 32.64 21.81 27.45
N LYS A 272 31.67 22.63 27.07
CA LYS A 272 31.86 23.88 26.31
C LYS A 272 31.13 25.02 26.99
N SER A 273 31.71 25.61 28.03
CA SER A 273 31.02 26.63 28.86
C SER A 273 30.73 27.97 28.15
N GLU A 274 31.25 28.21 26.94
CA GLU A 274 31.17 29.55 26.33
C GLU A 274 30.10 29.69 25.20
N ASN A 275 29.50 28.63 24.69
CA ASN A 275 28.55 28.71 23.58
C ASN A 275 27.33 27.78 23.74
N ILE A 276 26.46 28.09 24.68
CA ILE A 276 25.25 27.31 24.98
C ILE A 276 24.16 27.51 23.90
N ALA A 277 23.98 28.75 23.43
CA ALA A 277 22.88 29.11 22.54
C ALA A 277 22.88 28.38 21.19
N PRO A 278 24.00 28.14 20.48
CA PRO A 278 24.02 27.32 19.26
C PRO A 278 23.58 25.88 19.51
N ILE A 279 24.03 25.27 20.61
CA ILE A 279 23.71 23.88 20.95
C ILE A 279 22.20 23.72 21.19
N ILE A 280 21.59 24.67 21.91
CA ILE A 280 20.14 24.68 22.19
C ILE A 280 19.35 24.89 20.90
N THR A 281 19.80 25.78 20.01
CA THR A 281 19.14 26.04 18.72
C THR A 281 19.17 24.80 17.83
N ASP A 282 20.32 24.11 17.77
CA ASP A 282 20.45 22.89 16.99
C ASP A 282 19.58 21.77 17.60
N MET A 283 19.56 21.62 18.94
CA MET A 283 18.63 20.68 19.61
C MET A 283 17.18 20.94 19.21
N PHE A 284 16.78 22.23 19.20
CA PHE A 284 15.41 22.61 18.82
C PHE A 284 15.06 22.16 17.39
N LEU A 285 15.99 22.33 16.42
CA LEU A 285 15.81 21.83 15.06
C LEU A 285 15.57 20.30 15.02
N TYR A 286 16.41 19.55 15.74
CA TYR A 286 16.26 18.09 15.79
C TYR A 286 14.94 17.64 16.39
N VAL A 287 14.47 18.31 17.44
CA VAL A 287 13.16 18.03 18.04
C VAL A 287 12.02 18.31 17.05
N LEU A 288 12.10 19.40 16.27
CA LEU A 288 11.10 19.74 15.26
C LEU A 288 11.04 18.76 14.09
N ILE A 289 12.21 18.23 13.65
CA ILE A 289 12.28 17.32 12.49
C ILE A 289 11.92 15.88 12.88
N THR A 290 12.06 15.50 14.15
CA THR A 290 11.79 14.12 14.62
C THR A 290 10.44 13.56 14.21
N PRO A 291 9.29 14.27 14.35
CA PRO A 291 8.00 13.73 13.92
C PRO A 291 7.94 13.44 12.42
N VAL A 292 8.65 14.21 11.60
CA VAL A 292 8.72 13.99 10.16
C VAL A 292 9.45 12.69 9.84
N ILE A 293 10.55 12.41 10.55
CA ILE A 293 11.27 11.14 10.41
C ILE A 293 10.38 9.97 10.82
N ALA A 294 9.75 10.05 11.99
CA ALA A 294 8.93 9.00 12.56
C ALA A 294 7.77 8.61 11.61
N THR A 295 7.05 9.61 11.07
CA THR A 295 5.95 9.38 10.14
C THR A 295 6.40 8.76 8.83
N ASN A 296 7.52 9.21 8.25
CA ASN A 296 8.04 8.67 6.98
C ASN A 296 8.59 7.25 7.14
N VAL A 297 9.29 6.95 8.24
CA VAL A 297 9.74 5.57 8.51
C VAL A 297 8.56 4.63 8.72
N MET A 298 7.48 5.08 9.38
CA MET A 298 6.26 4.31 9.52
C MET A 298 5.59 4.03 8.16
N LYS A 299 5.54 5.00 7.26
CA LYS A 299 5.03 4.78 5.88
C LYS A 299 5.86 3.73 5.13
N VAL A 300 7.18 3.75 5.26
CA VAL A 300 8.06 2.72 4.66
C VAL A 300 7.79 1.33 5.27
N MET A 301 7.45 1.26 6.56
CA MET A 301 7.10 -0.01 7.20
C MET A 301 5.84 -0.65 6.61
N TYR A 302 4.80 0.13 6.34
CA TYR A 302 3.55 -0.38 5.75
C TYR A 302 3.65 -0.66 4.25
N LEU A 303 4.65 -0.10 3.57
CA LEU A 303 4.85 -0.29 2.12
C LEU A 303 4.83 -1.75 1.67
N GLN A 304 5.49 -2.64 2.42
CA GLN A 304 5.54 -4.05 2.04
C GLN A 304 4.17 -4.71 2.06
N GLN A 305 3.32 -4.34 3.01
CA GLN A 305 1.94 -4.81 3.10
C GLN A 305 1.12 -4.28 1.92
N ASP A 306 1.25 -2.99 1.60
CA ASP A 306 0.51 -2.36 0.52
C ASP A 306 0.91 -2.92 -0.85
N MET A 307 2.21 -3.14 -1.07
CA MET A 307 2.71 -3.81 -2.28
C MET A 307 2.20 -5.24 -2.40
N PHE A 308 2.12 -5.97 -1.28
CA PHE A 308 1.58 -7.32 -1.26
C PHE A 308 0.09 -7.33 -1.64
N LEU A 309 -0.72 -6.41 -1.09
CA LEU A 309 -2.14 -6.28 -1.43
C LEU A 309 -2.34 -5.93 -2.91
N ALA A 310 -1.55 -5.01 -3.44
CA ALA A 310 -1.59 -4.66 -4.87
C ALA A 310 -1.20 -5.84 -5.77
N ASP A 311 -0.20 -6.64 -5.39
CA ASP A 311 0.20 -7.83 -6.14
C ASP A 311 -0.88 -8.92 -6.10
N GLN A 312 -1.49 -9.13 -4.94
CA GLN A 312 -2.65 -10.01 -4.76
C GLN A 312 -3.83 -9.58 -5.64
N ALA A 313 -4.16 -8.28 -5.64
CA ALA A 313 -5.24 -7.74 -6.43
C ALA A 313 -5.05 -8.01 -7.94
N ILE A 314 -3.84 -7.76 -8.45
CA ILE A 314 -3.51 -8.08 -9.85
C ILE A 314 -3.59 -9.58 -10.11
N SER A 315 -3.00 -10.39 -9.24
CA SER A 315 -2.94 -11.84 -9.40
C SER A 315 -4.31 -12.50 -9.37
N ARG A 316 -5.25 -12.02 -8.56
CA ARG A 316 -6.65 -12.51 -8.53
C ARG A 316 -7.35 -12.28 -9.86
N VAL A 317 -7.19 -11.12 -10.48
CA VAL A 317 -7.77 -10.83 -11.80
C VAL A 317 -7.07 -11.64 -12.90
N GLU A 318 -5.75 -11.79 -12.84
CA GLU A 318 -4.98 -12.62 -13.78
C GLU A 318 -5.40 -14.09 -13.68
N ASN A 319 -5.53 -14.63 -12.47
CA ASN A 319 -5.96 -16.01 -12.24
C ASN A 319 -7.38 -16.26 -12.74
N LEU A 320 -8.32 -15.33 -12.47
CA LEU A 320 -9.69 -15.43 -13.01
C LEU A 320 -9.68 -15.50 -14.55
N THR A 321 -8.75 -14.81 -15.19
CA THR A 321 -8.66 -14.70 -16.65
C THR A 321 -7.56 -15.58 -17.27
N SER A 322 -7.06 -16.58 -16.54
CA SER A 322 -5.97 -17.46 -16.98
C SER A 322 -6.45 -18.70 -17.73
N SER A 323 -7.75 -19.01 -17.71
CA SER A 323 -8.33 -20.11 -18.47
C SER A 323 -8.08 -19.96 -19.98
N GLU A 324 -7.90 -21.06 -20.65
CA GLU A 324 -7.72 -21.05 -22.11
C GLU A 324 -8.99 -20.53 -22.79
N PRO A 325 -8.87 -19.55 -23.70
CA PRO A 325 -10.02 -19.07 -24.46
C PRO A 325 -10.50 -20.14 -25.46
N LEU A 326 -11.73 -20.01 -25.93
CA LEU A 326 -12.21 -20.81 -27.03
C LEU A 326 -11.32 -20.62 -28.26
N PRO A 327 -10.86 -21.69 -28.89
CA PRO A 327 -10.12 -21.59 -30.15
C PRO A 327 -10.98 -20.91 -31.22
N ILE A 328 -10.45 -19.83 -31.78
CA ILE A 328 -11.10 -19.13 -32.89
C ILE A 328 -10.44 -19.59 -34.18
N ALA A 329 -11.22 -20.01 -35.16
CA ALA A 329 -10.68 -20.40 -36.49
C ALA A 329 -9.97 -19.19 -37.13
N GLU A 330 -8.76 -19.42 -37.66
CA GLU A 330 -7.98 -18.35 -38.32
C GLU A 330 -8.72 -17.79 -39.54
N ASN A 331 -9.45 -18.66 -40.26
CA ASN A 331 -10.26 -18.30 -41.42
C ASN A 331 -11.70 -18.83 -41.21
N PRO A 332 -12.58 -18.07 -40.52
CA PRO A 332 -13.95 -18.52 -40.31
C PRO A 332 -14.73 -18.48 -41.62
N GLU A 333 -15.33 -19.63 -41.98
CA GLU A 333 -16.24 -19.70 -43.11
C GLU A 333 -17.54 -18.98 -42.81
N LYS A 334 -18.14 -18.38 -43.83
CA LYS A 334 -19.46 -17.78 -43.68
C LYS A 334 -20.52 -18.91 -43.60
N ILE A 335 -21.32 -18.87 -42.57
CA ILE A 335 -22.46 -19.79 -42.45
C ILE A 335 -23.43 -19.51 -43.57
N THR A 336 -23.63 -20.51 -44.44
CA THR A 336 -24.52 -20.42 -45.60
C THR A 336 -25.80 -21.24 -45.44
N ALA A 337 -25.81 -22.19 -44.51
CA ALA A 337 -26.93 -23.04 -44.14
C ALA A 337 -27.11 -23.07 -42.64
N CYS A 338 -28.31 -23.37 -42.14
CA CYS A 338 -28.61 -23.40 -40.72
C CYS A 338 -28.69 -24.83 -40.15
N ASP A 339 -28.26 -25.80 -40.90
CA ASP A 339 -28.17 -27.20 -40.48
C ASP A 339 -26.86 -27.46 -39.75
N VAL A 340 -26.91 -28.26 -38.71
CA VAL A 340 -25.77 -28.67 -37.89
C VAL A 340 -25.71 -30.20 -37.89
N THR A 341 -24.60 -30.76 -38.39
CA THR A 341 -24.37 -32.18 -38.41
C THR A 341 -23.20 -32.58 -37.52
N PHE A 342 -23.40 -33.51 -36.62
CA PHE A 342 -22.39 -34.12 -35.78
C PHE A 342 -22.07 -35.52 -36.33
N GLU A 343 -20.86 -35.73 -36.80
CA GLU A 343 -20.38 -37.01 -37.33
C GLU A 343 -19.21 -37.51 -36.45
N ASN A 344 -19.40 -38.68 -35.82
CA ASN A 344 -18.38 -39.34 -34.99
C ASN A 344 -17.82 -38.41 -33.88
N VAL A 345 -18.66 -37.57 -33.27
CA VAL A 345 -18.24 -36.65 -32.24
C VAL A 345 -18.22 -37.33 -30.88
N SER A 346 -17.08 -37.29 -30.21
CA SER A 346 -16.93 -37.70 -28.80
C SER A 346 -16.59 -36.49 -27.97
N PHE A 347 -17.26 -36.35 -26.83
CA PHE A 347 -17.04 -35.24 -25.90
C PHE A 347 -17.02 -35.74 -24.46
N ALA A 348 -16.01 -35.29 -23.71
CA ALA A 348 -15.93 -35.50 -22.26
C ALA A 348 -15.79 -34.14 -21.54
N TYR A 349 -16.47 -34.00 -20.40
CA TYR A 349 -16.24 -32.86 -19.50
C TYR A 349 -14.84 -32.96 -18.88
N PRO A 350 -14.17 -31.83 -18.58
CA PRO A 350 -12.89 -31.83 -17.87
C PRO A 350 -13.00 -32.63 -16.57
N ASN A 351 -12.09 -33.59 -16.37
CA ASN A 351 -12.05 -34.52 -15.23
C ASN A 351 -13.21 -35.56 -15.17
N ALA A 352 -13.97 -35.73 -16.22
CA ALA A 352 -14.92 -36.84 -16.30
C ALA A 352 -14.18 -38.14 -16.66
N GLY A 353 -14.47 -39.23 -15.93
CA GLY A 353 -13.88 -40.55 -16.21
C GLY A 353 -14.47 -41.25 -17.42
N GLN A 354 -15.50 -40.68 -18.05
CA GLN A 354 -16.22 -41.23 -19.21
C GLN A 354 -16.65 -40.11 -20.15
N ASN A 355 -16.78 -40.44 -21.46
CA ASN A 355 -17.34 -39.53 -22.45
C ASN A 355 -18.82 -39.23 -22.14
N ALA A 356 -19.21 -37.94 -22.16
CA ALA A 356 -20.61 -37.56 -22.11
C ALA A 356 -21.34 -37.77 -23.41
N VAL A 357 -20.59 -37.69 -24.52
CA VAL A 357 -21.04 -38.05 -25.85
C VAL A 357 -19.96 -38.96 -26.48
N ASP A 358 -20.34 -40.07 -27.02
CA ASP A 358 -19.40 -40.99 -27.64
C ASP A 358 -19.89 -41.39 -29.03
N LEU A 359 -19.07 -41.08 -30.05
CA LEU A 359 -19.30 -41.38 -31.47
C LEU A 359 -20.73 -41.01 -31.95
N SER A 360 -21.28 -39.92 -31.50
CA SER A 360 -22.63 -39.47 -31.83
C SER A 360 -22.76 -39.06 -33.30
N LEU A 361 -23.84 -39.46 -33.92
CA LEU A 361 -24.32 -39.02 -35.24
C LEU A 361 -25.63 -38.28 -35.02
N ILE A 362 -25.62 -36.95 -35.11
CA ILE A 362 -26.80 -36.09 -34.94
C ILE A 362 -26.86 -35.09 -36.08
N HIS A 363 -28.05 -35.02 -36.70
CA HIS A 363 -28.37 -33.98 -37.68
C HIS A 363 -29.51 -33.13 -37.14
N ILE A 364 -29.29 -31.82 -37.06
CA ILE A 364 -30.26 -30.82 -36.57
C ILE A 364 -30.46 -29.77 -37.64
#